data_89b7b6faae68230d95b7d652239007cf
#
_entry.id   89b7b6faae68230d95b7d652239007cf
#
_cell.length_a   1.000
_cell.length_b   1.000
_cell.length_c   1.000
_cell.angle_alpha   90.00
_cell.angle_beta   90.00
_cell.angle_gamma   90.00
#
_symmetry.space_group_name_H-M   'P 1'
#
loop_
_entity.id
_entity.type
_entity.pdbx_description
1 polymer ?
#
loop_
_entity_poly.entity_id
_entity_poly.type
_entity_poly.pdbx_seq_one_letter_code
_entity_poly.pdbx_strand_id
1 'polypeptide(L)'
;MNLADRLSVSIPLNMPVTLPSVVDQDQDYRTALSRPALKQAFLDNLLYVQGKFPALATAHDYYMALAYTVRDRIMQRWISTASAYTHHGSRTVCYLSAEFLMGPHLGNNLLNLGIQAEVAAAVGELGLDLDTLLAQESEPGLGNGGLGRLAACFLDSLATRQIPALGYGIRYEFGIFQQHIVAGAQQEATDKWLAFGNPWELARPEWAVEVKLGGHTEQYVDATGTRRARWLPSRRVQGVPYDTPILGFRCSTANTLRLWRAEAPESFDFAVFNRGDYYGAVRQKVASENLSKVLYPNDEQLAGKELRLEQQYFFVSCSLQDMLRILKVQHIPVTRFHEKFAAQLNDTHPSIGVAELMRLLVDEHHMEWADAWDITTRTFSYTNHTLLPEALECWPLAVLARILPRHLEIIFEINARFLKQLAIVAPDDTARAARMSLIDERGERQVRMAHLAIVGSHAINGVAGLHTELLRSELLADFCELWPDKLSNKTNGVTPRRWLQLANPGLSSLLSATLGEGWTRDLGQLEGLAAHASDPGFQLEWRRVKNANKAALAQFLGPTAHLPIDPEIGRASCRERVCVPV
;
A
#
# COMPACT_ATOMS: atom_id res chain seq x y z
N MET A 1 -28.29 13.45 -20.12
CA MET A 1 -28.34 12.07 -19.59
C MET A 1 -26.96 11.81 -19.00
N ASN A 2 -26.88 11.86 -17.67
CA ASN A 2 -25.63 11.81 -16.90
C ASN A 2 -24.99 10.41 -17.03
N LEU A 3 -23.67 10.30 -16.98
CA LEU A 3 -22.95 9.00 -16.98
C LEU A 3 -23.46 8.06 -15.88
N ALA A 4 -23.90 8.64 -14.74
CA ALA A 4 -24.55 7.93 -13.64
C ALA A 4 -25.86 7.23 -14.03
N ASP A 5 -26.62 7.81 -14.97
CA ASP A 5 -27.89 7.21 -15.44
C ASP A 5 -27.66 6.03 -16.42
N ARG A 6 -26.50 5.93 -17.03
CA ARG A 6 -26.13 4.79 -17.88
C ARG A 6 -25.61 3.59 -17.09
N LEU A 7 -25.10 3.82 -15.87
CA LEU A 7 -24.60 2.76 -14.99
C LEU A 7 -25.68 2.23 -14.03
N SER A 8 -26.85 2.87 -13.97
CA SER A 8 -27.98 2.41 -13.17
C SER A 8 -28.87 1.36 -13.87
N VAL A 9 -28.50 0.88 -15.04
CA VAL A 9 -29.10 -0.35 -15.58
C VAL A 9 -28.62 -1.49 -14.68
N SER A 10 -29.37 -1.73 -13.61
CA SER A 10 -29.28 -2.96 -12.84
C SER A 10 -29.61 -4.11 -13.79
N ILE A 11 -28.59 -4.70 -14.38
CA ILE A 11 -28.70 -6.07 -14.91
C ILE A 11 -29.14 -6.88 -13.68
N PRO A 12 -30.30 -7.54 -13.72
CA PRO A 12 -30.72 -8.35 -12.60
C PRO A 12 -29.60 -9.38 -12.35
N LEU A 13 -29.04 -9.36 -11.14
CA LEU A 13 -28.01 -10.28 -10.65
C LEU A 13 -28.48 -11.77 -10.60
N ASN A 14 -29.60 -12.07 -11.25
CA ASN A 14 -30.23 -13.39 -11.34
C ASN A 14 -29.98 -14.14 -12.66
N MET A 15 -29.00 -13.74 -13.47
CA MET A 15 -28.42 -14.70 -14.38
C MET A 15 -27.27 -15.38 -13.62
N PRO A 16 -27.37 -16.69 -13.31
CA PRO A 16 -26.19 -17.46 -12.99
C PRO A 16 -25.38 -17.52 -14.29
N VAL A 17 -24.47 -16.56 -14.48
CA VAL A 17 -23.32 -16.84 -15.35
C VAL A 17 -22.61 -17.96 -14.60
N THR A 18 -22.94 -19.18 -14.92
CA THR A 18 -22.18 -20.34 -14.51
C THR A 18 -20.80 -20.07 -15.08
N LEU A 19 -19.88 -19.61 -14.21
CA LEU A 19 -18.47 -19.64 -14.57
C LEU A 19 -18.22 -21.09 -14.99
N PRO A 20 -17.63 -21.34 -16.16
CA PRO A 20 -17.32 -22.69 -16.55
C PRO A 20 -16.60 -23.34 -15.36
N SER A 21 -17.09 -24.49 -14.94
CA SER A 21 -16.41 -25.37 -13.97
C SER A 21 -14.95 -25.37 -14.35
N VAL A 22 -14.07 -25.12 -13.38
CA VAL A 22 -12.59 -25.04 -13.50
C VAL A 22 -12.14 -25.67 -14.82
N VAL A 23 -11.94 -24.82 -15.84
CA VAL A 23 -11.52 -25.25 -17.17
C VAL A 23 -10.28 -26.10 -16.94
N ASP A 24 -10.27 -27.28 -17.49
CA ASP A 24 -9.15 -28.21 -17.43
C ASP A 24 -7.86 -27.41 -17.74
N GLN A 25 -7.05 -27.16 -16.71
CA GLN A 25 -5.99 -26.15 -16.72
C GLN A 25 -4.93 -26.43 -17.80
N ASP A 26 -4.88 -27.66 -18.30
CA ASP A 26 -3.94 -28.09 -19.33
C ASP A 26 -4.40 -27.80 -20.79
N GLN A 27 -5.66 -27.44 -21.00
CA GLN A 27 -6.19 -27.18 -22.35
C GLN A 27 -6.29 -25.70 -22.71
N ASP A 28 -6.28 -24.78 -21.73
CA ASP A 28 -6.31 -23.34 -21.99
C ASP A 28 -4.87 -22.76 -22.08
N TYR A 29 -4.37 -22.61 -23.32
CA TYR A 29 -3.04 -22.02 -23.55
C TYR A 29 -2.86 -20.64 -22.89
N ARG A 30 -3.95 -19.90 -22.64
CA ARG A 30 -3.89 -18.55 -22.04
C ARG A 30 -3.49 -18.58 -20.57
N THR A 31 -3.83 -19.64 -19.83
CA THR A 31 -3.57 -19.76 -18.40
C THR A 31 -2.65 -20.91 -18.01
N ALA A 32 -2.43 -21.87 -18.92
CA ALA A 32 -1.50 -22.98 -18.71
C ALA A 32 -0.05 -22.51 -18.52
N LEU A 33 0.73 -23.27 -17.72
CA LEU A 33 2.10 -22.92 -17.33
C LEU A 33 3.17 -23.63 -18.15
N SER A 34 2.78 -24.47 -19.13
CA SER A 34 3.70 -25.18 -20.00
C SER A 34 4.42 -24.23 -20.96
N ARG A 35 5.65 -24.55 -21.34
CA ARG A 35 6.45 -23.74 -22.28
C ARG A 35 5.73 -23.46 -23.62
N PRO A 36 5.09 -24.42 -24.29
CA PRO A 36 4.36 -24.14 -25.52
C PRO A 36 3.20 -23.14 -25.32
N ALA A 37 2.45 -23.26 -24.21
CA ALA A 37 1.36 -22.35 -23.89
C ALA A 37 1.88 -20.93 -23.56
N LEU A 38 2.99 -20.82 -22.83
CA LEU A 38 3.64 -19.55 -22.52
C LEU A 38 4.11 -18.85 -23.81
N LYS A 39 4.77 -19.61 -24.71
CA LYS A 39 5.26 -19.09 -25.99
C LYS A 39 4.11 -18.61 -26.88
N GLN A 40 3.03 -19.38 -26.99
CA GLN A 40 1.87 -19.00 -27.81
C GLN A 40 1.21 -17.73 -27.23
N ALA A 41 0.93 -17.70 -25.92
CA ALA A 41 0.33 -16.55 -25.27
C ALA A 41 1.20 -15.28 -25.39
N PHE A 42 2.51 -15.42 -25.34
CA PHE A 42 3.46 -14.32 -25.54
C PHE A 42 3.35 -13.73 -26.95
N LEU A 43 3.34 -14.58 -27.97
CA LEU A 43 3.20 -14.14 -29.37
C LEU A 43 1.82 -13.51 -29.63
N ASP A 44 0.75 -14.07 -29.07
CA ASP A 44 -0.59 -13.51 -29.19
C ASP A 44 -0.70 -12.14 -28.51
N ASN A 45 -0.11 -11.98 -27.33
CA ASN A 45 -0.08 -10.68 -26.65
C ASN A 45 0.75 -9.64 -27.42
N LEU A 46 1.85 -10.04 -28.07
CA LEU A 46 2.61 -9.15 -28.95
C LEU A 46 1.78 -8.71 -30.16
N LEU A 47 1.13 -9.66 -30.82
CA LEU A 47 0.38 -9.38 -32.04
C LEU A 47 -0.93 -8.64 -31.76
N TYR A 48 -1.74 -9.11 -30.79
CA TYR A 48 -3.13 -8.67 -30.63
C TYR A 48 -3.34 -7.65 -29.52
N VAL A 49 -2.45 -7.61 -28.49
CA VAL A 49 -2.54 -6.62 -27.41
C VAL A 49 -1.60 -5.45 -27.69
N GLN A 50 -0.35 -5.71 -28.10
CA GLN A 50 0.59 -4.63 -28.44
C GLN A 50 0.43 -4.14 -29.88
N GLY A 51 -0.26 -4.87 -30.75
CA GLY A 51 -0.41 -4.52 -32.16
C GLY A 51 0.93 -4.49 -32.92
N LYS A 52 1.87 -5.34 -32.53
CA LYS A 52 3.24 -5.39 -33.06
C LYS A 52 3.55 -6.75 -33.64
N PHE A 53 4.26 -6.76 -34.77
CA PHE A 53 4.88 -7.99 -35.29
C PHE A 53 6.41 -7.94 -35.02
N PRO A 54 7.08 -9.10 -34.96
CA PRO A 54 8.46 -9.18 -34.47
C PRO A 54 9.47 -8.21 -35.11
N ALA A 55 9.33 -7.94 -36.41
CA ALA A 55 10.26 -7.04 -37.09
C ALA A 55 10.16 -5.56 -36.69
N LEU A 56 9.05 -5.14 -36.08
CA LEU A 56 8.83 -3.75 -35.59
C LEU A 56 8.78 -3.64 -34.08
N ALA A 57 8.82 -4.75 -33.36
CA ALA A 57 8.74 -4.75 -31.89
C ALA A 57 10.03 -4.26 -31.27
N THR A 58 9.91 -3.37 -30.27
CA THR A 58 11.01 -2.94 -29.41
C THR A 58 11.17 -3.89 -28.22
N ALA A 59 12.28 -3.77 -27.49
CA ALA A 59 12.47 -4.53 -26.26
C ALA A 59 11.32 -4.30 -25.25
N HIS A 60 10.79 -3.07 -25.19
CA HIS A 60 9.67 -2.73 -24.34
C HIS A 60 8.34 -3.39 -24.81
N ASP A 61 8.09 -3.49 -26.12
CA ASP A 61 6.91 -4.20 -26.64
C ASP A 61 6.96 -5.70 -26.25
N TYR A 62 8.14 -6.31 -26.31
CA TYR A 62 8.35 -7.69 -25.83
C TYR A 62 8.14 -7.83 -24.32
N TYR A 63 8.66 -6.88 -23.52
CA TYR A 63 8.38 -6.84 -22.08
C TYR A 63 6.88 -6.78 -21.81
N MET A 64 6.15 -5.87 -22.45
CA MET A 64 4.71 -5.72 -22.28
C MET A 64 3.95 -7.00 -22.66
N ALA A 65 4.32 -7.64 -23.76
CA ALA A 65 3.72 -8.92 -24.19
C ALA A 65 3.95 -10.02 -23.13
N LEU A 66 5.17 -10.09 -22.55
CA LEU A 66 5.49 -11.03 -21.49
C LEU A 66 4.72 -10.70 -20.20
N ALA A 67 4.65 -9.43 -19.82
CA ALA A 67 3.93 -9.00 -18.64
C ALA A 67 2.43 -9.35 -18.73
N TYR A 68 1.78 -9.13 -19.87
CA TYR A 68 0.40 -9.55 -20.09
C TYR A 68 0.23 -11.07 -20.06
N THR A 69 1.18 -11.82 -20.62
CA THR A 69 1.19 -13.28 -20.57
C THR A 69 1.22 -13.80 -19.11
N VAL A 70 2.05 -13.20 -18.28
CA VAL A 70 2.14 -13.52 -16.84
C VAL A 70 0.88 -13.05 -16.11
N ARG A 71 0.39 -11.84 -16.42
CA ARG A 71 -0.82 -11.27 -15.83
C ARG A 71 -2.04 -12.14 -16.00
N ASP A 72 -2.27 -12.73 -17.15
CA ASP A 72 -3.45 -13.60 -17.40
C ASP A 72 -3.49 -14.77 -16.39
N ARG A 73 -2.34 -15.34 -16.05
CA ARG A 73 -2.19 -16.41 -15.06
C ARG A 73 -2.43 -15.94 -13.63
N ILE A 74 -2.09 -14.68 -13.35
CA ILE A 74 -2.37 -14.04 -12.06
C ILE A 74 -3.86 -13.72 -11.96
N MET A 75 -4.48 -13.22 -13.03
CA MET A 75 -5.91 -12.89 -13.06
C MET A 75 -6.81 -14.09 -12.78
N GLN A 76 -6.47 -15.26 -13.30
CA GLN A 76 -7.19 -16.50 -12.96
C GLN A 76 -7.19 -16.76 -11.45
N ARG A 77 -6.03 -16.64 -10.79
CA ARG A 77 -5.90 -16.82 -9.34
C ARG A 77 -6.61 -15.72 -8.57
N TRP A 78 -6.53 -14.48 -9.04
CA TRP A 78 -7.16 -13.34 -8.40
C TRP A 78 -8.68 -13.43 -8.38
N ILE A 79 -9.30 -13.81 -9.51
CA ILE A 79 -10.75 -14.05 -9.61
C ILE A 79 -11.17 -15.19 -8.67
N SER A 80 -10.44 -16.31 -8.68
CA SER A 80 -10.71 -17.44 -7.80
C SER A 80 -10.58 -17.06 -6.32
N THR A 81 -9.58 -16.26 -5.96
CA THR A 81 -9.38 -15.74 -4.61
C THR A 81 -10.54 -14.84 -4.17
N ALA A 82 -10.93 -13.89 -5.01
CA ALA A 82 -12.03 -12.97 -4.72
C ALA A 82 -13.36 -13.73 -4.55
N SER A 83 -13.61 -14.73 -5.39
CA SER A 83 -14.77 -15.62 -5.27
C SER A 83 -14.76 -16.38 -3.95
N ALA A 84 -13.64 -16.99 -3.58
CA ALA A 84 -13.50 -17.73 -2.32
C ALA A 84 -13.71 -16.82 -1.10
N TYR A 85 -13.12 -15.62 -1.08
CA TYR A 85 -13.30 -14.67 0.02
C TYR A 85 -14.74 -14.18 0.17
N THR A 86 -15.44 -14.01 -0.95
CA THR A 86 -16.86 -13.64 -0.95
C THR A 86 -17.71 -14.78 -0.44
N HIS A 87 -17.49 -16.01 -0.94
CA HIS A 87 -18.26 -17.19 -0.54
C HIS A 87 -18.12 -17.51 0.95
N HIS A 88 -16.90 -17.43 1.48
CA HIS A 88 -16.62 -17.72 2.90
C HIS A 88 -16.89 -16.54 3.83
N GLY A 89 -17.24 -15.36 3.33
CA GLY A 89 -17.42 -14.16 4.15
C GLY A 89 -16.15 -13.77 4.93
N SER A 90 -14.98 -14.08 4.40
CA SER A 90 -13.70 -14.01 5.11
C SER A 90 -13.43 -12.63 5.69
N ARG A 91 -12.95 -12.57 6.95
CA ARG A 91 -12.42 -11.34 7.55
C ARG A 91 -11.18 -10.90 6.76
N THR A 92 -11.09 -9.61 6.45
CA THR A 92 -10.07 -9.07 5.56
C THR A 92 -9.19 -8.06 6.29
N VAL A 93 -7.88 -8.23 6.19
CA VAL A 93 -6.90 -7.23 6.63
C VAL A 93 -6.88 -6.10 5.61
N CYS A 94 -7.07 -4.87 6.06
CA CYS A 94 -6.97 -3.67 5.24
C CYS A 94 -5.74 -2.88 5.66
N TYR A 95 -4.68 -2.91 4.86
CA TYR A 95 -3.43 -2.23 5.16
C TYR A 95 -3.42 -0.84 4.53
N LEU A 96 -3.60 0.21 5.35
CA LEU A 96 -3.67 1.60 4.90
C LEU A 96 -2.28 2.22 4.99
N SER A 97 -1.71 2.62 3.86
CA SER A 97 -0.38 3.21 3.79
C SER A 97 -0.30 4.32 2.75
N ALA A 98 0.38 5.42 3.09
CA ALA A 98 0.71 6.46 2.11
C ALA A 98 1.76 5.99 1.09
N GLU A 99 2.50 4.93 1.40
CA GLU A 99 3.57 4.39 0.58
C GLU A 99 3.41 2.90 0.33
N PHE A 100 3.66 2.49 -0.93
CA PHE A 100 3.84 1.08 -1.31
C PHE A 100 5.03 0.97 -2.26
N LEU A 101 6.21 0.66 -1.73
CA LEU A 101 7.44 0.49 -2.51
C LEU A 101 7.55 -0.96 -3.00
N MET A 102 6.78 -1.27 -4.05
CA MET A 102 6.61 -2.66 -4.53
C MET A 102 7.85 -3.21 -5.23
N GLY A 103 8.63 -2.37 -5.89
CA GLY A 103 9.69 -2.80 -6.81
C GLY A 103 9.12 -3.40 -8.11
N PRO A 104 9.96 -3.85 -9.04
CA PRO A 104 9.54 -4.49 -10.28
C PRO A 104 8.67 -5.73 -10.01
N HIS A 105 7.61 -5.90 -10.80
CA HIS A 105 6.64 -6.98 -10.61
C HIS A 105 6.99 -8.26 -11.36
N LEU A 106 7.52 -8.16 -12.60
CA LEU A 106 7.66 -9.30 -13.50
C LEU A 106 8.50 -10.43 -12.90
N GLY A 107 9.72 -10.13 -12.46
CA GLY A 107 10.62 -11.14 -11.87
C GLY A 107 10.04 -11.78 -10.61
N ASN A 108 9.40 -10.98 -9.75
CA ASN A 108 8.74 -11.48 -8.54
C ASN A 108 7.53 -12.38 -8.87
N ASN A 109 6.76 -12.02 -9.89
CA ASN A 109 5.60 -12.80 -10.33
C ASN A 109 6.02 -14.12 -10.97
N LEU A 110 7.10 -14.14 -11.76
CA LEU A 110 7.69 -15.37 -12.31
C LEU A 110 8.13 -16.33 -11.21
N LEU A 111 8.79 -15.81 -10.18
CA LEU A 111 9.20 -16.57 -9.00
C LEU A 111 7.98 -17.14 -8.25
N ASN A 112 6.98 -16.30 -7.99
CA ASN A 112 5.79 -16.68 -7.23
C ASN A 112 4.91 -17.69 -7.98
N LEU A 113 4.84 -17.62 -9.31
CA LEU A 113 4.20 -18.63 -10.17
C LEU A 113 5.03 -19.92 -10.28
N GLY A 114 6.35 -19.87 -10.03
CA GLY A 114 7.25 -20.99 -10.22
C GLY A 114 7.56 -21.31 -11.68
N ILE A 115 7.47 -20.31 -12.58
CA ILE A 115 7.60 -20.50 -14.04
C ILE A 115 8.81 -19.79 -14.67
N GLN A 116 9.72 -19.29 -13.86
CA GLN A 116 10.87 -18.51 -14.35
C GLN A 116 11.71 -19.29 -15.37
N ALA A 117 12.01 -20.56 -15.12
CA ALA A 117 12.77 -21.40 -16.03
C ALA A 117 12.04 -21.67 -17.34
N GLU A 118 10.73 -21.95 -17.29
CA GLU A 118 9.91 -22.20 -18.48
C GLU A 118 9.77 -20.95 -19.34
N VAL A 119 9.62 -19.77 -18.70
CA VAL A 119 9.57 -18.49 -19.40
C VAL A 119 10.92 -18.17 -20.04
N ALA A 120 12.03 -18.34 -19.31
CA ALA A 120 13.38 -18.14 -19.88
C ALA A 120 13.61 -19.01 -21.11
N ALA A 121 13.22 -20.28 -21.04
CA ALA A 121 13.31 -21.19 -22.18
C ALA A 121 12.38 -20.78 -23.34
N ALA A 122 11.13 -20.37 -23.03
CA ALA A 122 10.17 -19.96 -24.06
C ALA A 122 10.62 -18.72 -24.84
N VAL A 123 11.13 -17.68 -24.13
CA VAL A 123 11.64 -16.48 -24.80
C VAL A 123 12.98 -16.74 -25.48
N GLY A 124 13.85 -17.61 -24.91
CA GLY A 124 15.10 -18.05 -25.52
C GLY A 124 14.90 -18.76 -26.86
N GLU A 125 13.85 -19.58 -27.01
CA GLU A 125 13.47 -20.19 -28.28
C GLU A 125 13.06 -19.17 -29.36
N LEU A 126 12.72 -17.94 -28.95
CA LEU A 126 12.39 -16.83 -29.85
C LEU A 126 13.61 -15.91 -30.09
N GLY A 127 14.79 -16.27 -29.57
CA GLY A 127 16.00 -15.47 -29.70
C GLY A 127 16.04 -14.26 -28.76
N LEU A 128 15.22 -14.23 -27.69
CA LEU A 128 15.15 -13.16 -26.71
C LEU A 128 15.84 -13.60 -25.41
N ASP A 129 16.34 -12.62 -24.67
CA ASP A 129 16.95 -12.83 -23.36
C ASP A 129 16.02 -12.31 -22.25
N LEU A 130 15.74 -13.14 -21.25
CA LEU A 130 14.81 -12.79 -20.16
C LEU A 130 15.32 -11.61 -19.31
N ASP A 131 16.62 -11.54 -19.02
CA ASP A 131 17.19 -10.47 -18.19
C ASP A 131 17.06 -9.11 -18.90
N THR A 132 17.25 -9.10 -20.23
CA THR A 132 17.01 -7.92 -21.06
C THR A 132 15.54 -7.47 -20.99
N LEU A 133 14.59 -8.39 -20.97
CA LEU A 133 13.17 -8.07 -20.83
C LEU A 133 12.82 -7.57 -19.41
N LEU A 134 13.36 -8.20 -18.37
CA LEU A 134 13.19 -7.76 -16.99
C LEU A 134 13.70 -6.34 -16.76
N ALA A 135 14.79 -5.96 -17.43
CA ALA A 135 15.37 -4.61 -17.34
C ALA A 135 14.52 -3.51 -17.99
N GLN A 136 13.47 -3.86 -18.78
CA GLN A 136 12.55 -2.89 -19.37
C GLN A 136 11.48 -2.40 -18.41
N GLU A 137 11.27 -3.08 -17.28
CA GLU A 137 10.22 -2.73 -16.32
C GLU A 137 10.57 -1.45 -15.57
N SER A 138 9.68 -0.44 -15.65
CA SER A 138 9.80 0.76 -14.83
C SER A 138 9.38 0.45 -13.40
N GLU A 139 10.24 0.75 -12.43
CA GLU A 139 9.91 0.59 -11.02
C GLU A 139 8.91 1.66 -10.58
N PRO A 140 7.78 1.28 -9.96
CA PRO A 140 6.85 2.27 -9.40
C PRO A 140 7.42 2.87 -8.11
N GLY A 141 7.97 4.08 -8.20
CA GLY A 141 8.57 4.82 -7.07
C GLY A 141 7.51 5.39 -6.11
N LEU A 142 6.58 4.56 -5.64
CA LEU A 142 5.45 4.95 -4.78
C LEU A 142 5.77 4.83 -3.28
N GLY A 143 7.02 4.99 -2.92
CA GLY A 143 7.54 4.97 -1.56
C GLY A 143 8.95 5.55 -1.50
N ASN A 144 9.39 5.90 -0.28
CA ASN A 144 10.72 6.46 -0.05
C ASN A 144 11.71 5.43 0.51
N GLY A 145 11.27 4.61 1.47
CA GLY A 145 12.18 3.73 2.18
C GLY A 145 11.48 2.58 2.93
N GLY A 146 11.88 2.39 4.19
CA GLY A 146 11.47 1.27 5.03
C GLY A 146 9.97 1.13 5.24
N LEU A 147 9.24 2.24 5.39
CA LEU A 147 7.79 2.24 5.60
C LEU A 147 7.05 1.65 4.38
N GLY A 148 7.34 2.16 3.19
CA GLY A 148 6.73 1.67 1.95
C GLY A 148 7.17 0.26 1.58
N ARG A 149 8.45 -0.10 1.87
CA ARG A 149 8.95 -1.46 1.63
C ARG A 149 8.32 -2.46 2.60
N LEU A 150 8.11 -2.10 3.86
CA LEU A 150 7.42 -2.96 4.83
C LEU A 150 5.98 -3.26 4.37
N ALA A 151 5.24 -2.25 3.91
CA ALA A 151 3.89 -2.41 3.35
C ALA A 151 3.89 -3.43 2.20
N ALA A 152 4.84 -3.31 1.27
CA ALA A 152 4.99 -4.23 0.14
C ALA A 152 5.34 -5.66 0.59
N CYS A 153 6.23 -5.82 1.59
CA CYS A 153 6.58 -7.13 2.15
C CYS A 153 5.41 -7.79 2.88
N PHE A 154 4.59 -7.02 3.60
CA PHE A 154 3.39 -7.55 4.23
C PHE A 154 2.38 -8.05 3.20
N LEU A 155 2.13 -7.32 2.11
CA LEU A 155 1.20 -7.77 1.06
C LEU A 155 1.66 -9.10 0.43
N ASP A 156 2.94 -9.23 0.09
CA ASP A 156 3.53 -10.47 -0.42
C ASP A 156 3.37 -11.62 0.58
N SER A 157 3.66 -11.38 1.86
CA SER A 157 3.59 -12.40 2.90
C SER A 157 2.15 -12.79 3.26
N LEU A 158 1.22 -11.84 3.30
CA LEU A 158 -0.21 -12.12 3.51
C LEU A 158 -0.76 -12.99 2.38
N ALA A 159 -0.44 -12.68 1.11
CA ALA A 159 -0.83 -13.50 -0.03
C ALA A 159 -0.20 -14.90 0.03
N THR A 160 1.09 -15.01 0.36
CA THR A 160 1.82 -16.27 0.49
C THR A 160 1.25 -17.15 1.62
N ARG A 161 0.81 -16.54 2.72
CA ARG A 161 0.15 -17.21 3.86
C ARG A 161 -1.34 -17.41 3.65
N GLN A 162 -1.87 -17.03 2.49
CA GLN A 162 -3.29 -17.15 2.12
C GLN A 162 -4.23 -16.40 3.09
N ILE A 163 -3.77 -15.29 3.64
CA ILE A 163 -4.56 -14.41 4.50
C ILE A 163 -5.25 -13.37 3.63
N PRO A 164 -6.58 -13.23 3.72
CA PRO A 164 -7.31 -12.21 2.96
C PRO A 164 -6.82 -10.80 3.29
N ALA A 165 -6.37 -10.06 2.27
CA ALA A 165 -5.85 -8.72 2.48
C ALA A 165 -6.13 -7.80 1.30
N LEU A 166 -6.31 -6.50 1.63
CA LEU A 166 -6.38 -5.37 0.72
C LEU A 166 -5.35 -4.33 1.16
N GLY A 167 -4.44 -3.96 0.27
CA GLY A 167 -3.62 -2.77 0.45
C GLY A 167 -4.36 -1.55 -0.07
N TYR A 168 -4.36 -0.44 0.67
CA TYR A 168 -4.97 0.82 0.26
C TYR A 168 -3.98 1.98 0.36
N GLY A 169 -3.86 2.75 -0.72
CA GLY A 169 -2.97 3.91 -0.79
C GLY A 169 -3.33 4.85 -1.92
N ILE A 170 -2.39 5.69 -2.31
CA ILE A 170 -2.53 6.65 -3.41
C ILE A 170 -1.78 6.13 -4.65
N ARG A 171 -2.44 6.22 -5.81
CA ARG A 171 -1.80 6.02 -7.10
C ARG A 171 -1.16 7.32 -7.55
N TYR A 172 0.07 7.54 -7.10
CA TYR A 172 0.79 8.74 -7.53
C TYR A 172 1.10 8.69 -9.03
N GLU A 173 0.84 9.80 -9.71
CA GLU A 173 1.08 9.93 -11.15
C GLU A 173 2.58 9.89 -11.49
N PHE A 174 3.39 10.45 -10.59
CA PHE A 174 4.84 10.43 -10.67
C PHE A 174 5.43 9.69 -9.48
N GLY A 175 6.53 8.97 -9.69
CA GLY A 175 7.34 8.45 -8.58
C GLY A 175 7.91 9.59 -7.74
N ILE A 176 8.53 9.24 -6.59
CA ILE A 176 9.01 10.26 -5.66
C ILE A 176 10.00 11.23 -6.34
N PHE A 177 10.97 10.74 -7.08
CA PHE A 177 11.85 11.44 -8.04
C PHE A 177 12.81 10.46 -8.71
N GLN A 178 13.33 10.84 -9.87
CA GLN A 178 14.53 10.23 -10.44
C GLN A 178 15.77 10.93 -9.88
N GLN A 179 16.75 10.15 -9.45
CA GLN A 179 18.00 10.66 -8.90
C GLN A 179 19.06 10.73 -9.99
N HIS A 180 19.60 11.92 -10.22
CA HIS A 180 20.77 12.15 -11.06
C HIS A 180 21.91 12.67 -10.19
N ILE A 181 23.13 12.22 -10.47
CA ILE A 181 24.35 12.75 -9.83
C ILE A 181 25.06 13.63 -10.85
N VAL A 182 25.07 14.93 -10.62
CA VAL A 182 25.69 15.92 -11.50
C VAL A 182 26.76 16.68 -10.71
N ALA A 183 28.01 16.64 -11.17
CA ALA A 183 29.14 17.24 -10.48
C ALA A 183 29.29 16.83 -9.01
N GLY A 184 28.96 15.58 -8.68
CA GLY A 184 29.02 15.03 -7.31
C GLY A 184 27.83 15.39 -6.40
N ALA A 185 26.85 16.13 -6.89
CA ALA A 185 25.63 16.49 -6.15
C ALA A 185 24.40 15.78 -6.73
N GLN A 186 23.47 15.40 -5.84
CA GLN A 186 22.18 14.87 -6.25
C GLN A 186 21.33 15.97 -6.90
N GLN A 187 20.75 15.63 -8.03
CA GLN A 187 19.70 16.42 -8.69
C GLN A 187 18.47 15.54 -8.86
N GLU A 188 17.32 16.05 -8.49
CA GLU A 188 16.03 15.38 -8.57
C GLU A 188 15.33 15.75 -9.88
N ALA A 189 14.78 14.73 -10.56
CA ALA A 189 13.99 14.90 -11.77
C ALA A 189 12.65 14.16 -11.63
N THR A 190 11.69 14.53 -12.47
CA THR A 190 10.37 13.90 -12.47
C THR A 190 10.47 12.44 -12.88
N ASP A 191 10.04 11.54 -12.01
CA ASP A 191 9.94 10.11 -12.30
C ASP A 191 8.62 9.79 -13.01
N LYS A 192 8.69 9.60 -14.33
CA LYS A 192 7.56 9.30 -15.21
C LYS A 192 7.35 7.80 -15.34
N TRP A 193 7.20 7.08 -14.25
CA TRP A 193 7.09 5.62 -14.23
C TRP A 193 5.92 5.06 -15.08
N LEU A 194 4.91 5.87 -15.37
CA LEU A 194 3.75 5.53 -16.22
C LEU A 194 3.91 5.91 -17.69
N ALA A 195 5.07 6.42 -18.11
CA ALA A 195 5.26 6.94 -19.48
C ALA A 195 4.94 5.92 -20.58
N PHE A 196 5.19 4.63 -20.30
CA PHE A 196 4.93 3.52 -21.23
C PHE A 196 3.75 2.63 -20.81
N GLY A 197 2.91 3.11 -19.88
CA GLY A 197 1.82 2.34 -19.30
C GLY A 197 2.26 1.40 -18.17
N ASN A 198 1.28 0.78 -17.52
CA ASN A 198 1.50 -0.20 -16.46
C ASN A 198 0.65 -1.45 -16.75
N PRO A 199 1.25 -2.59 -17.10
CA PRO A 199 0.49 -3.79 -17.42
C PRO A 199 -0.17 -4.46 -16.21
N TRP A 200 0.25 -4.11 -15.00
CA TRP A 200 -0.14 -4.80 -13.77
C TRP A 200 -1.42 -4.28 -13.14
N GLU A 201 -1.82 -3.05 -13.46
CA GLU A 201 -3.01 -2.44 -12.85
C GLU A 201 -4.25 -2.48 -13.74
N LEU A 202 -5.41 -2.43 -13.12
CA LEU A 202 -6.73 -2.35 -13.74
C LEU A 202 -7.51 -1.19 -13.13
N ALA A 203 -7.87 -0.21 -13.95
CA ALA A 203 -8.77 0.87 -13.53
C ALA A 203 -10.18 0.32 -13.25
N ARG A 204 -10.82 0.84 -12.19
CA ARG A 204 -12.18 0.48 -11.78
C ARG A 204 -13.06 1.72 -11.63
N PRO A 205 -13.31 2.48 -12.68
CA PRO A 205 -14.09 3.70 -12.61
C PRO A 205 -15.54 3.47 -12.12
N GLU A 206 -16.07 2.26 -12.29
CA GLU A 206 -17.36 1.84 -11.78
C GLU A 206 -17.45 1.81 -10.24
N TRP A 207 -16.33 1.85 -9.54
CA TRP A 207 -16.22 1.90 -8.09
C TRP A 207 -15.64 3.23 -7.58
N ALA A 208 -15.73 4.27 -8.42
CA ALA A 208 -15.33 5.60 -8.02
C ALA A 208 -16.18 6.12 -6.86
N VAL A 209 -15.55 6.82 -5.92
CA VAL A 209 -16.19 7.39 -4.74
C VAL A 209 -15.96 8.89 -4.64
N GLU A 210 -16.93 9.61 -4.08
CA GLU A 210 -16.83 11.05 -3.85
C GLU A 210 -16.17 11.34 -2.50
N VAL A 211 -15.21 12.24 -2.47
CA VAL A 211 -14.54 12.75 -1.27
C VAL A 211 -14.86 14.24 -1.12
N LYS A 212 -15.35 14.60 0.07
CA LYS A 212 -15.74 15.98 0.44
C LYS A 212 -14.55 16.71 1.06
N LEU A 213 -14.37 18.00 0.76
CA LEU A 213 -13.30 18.84 1.31
C LEU A 213 -13.80 20.25 1.60
N GLY A 214 -13.29 20.86 2.67
CA GLY A 214 -13.59 22.24 3.07
C GLY A 214 -15.04 22.47 3.47
N GLY A 215 -15.48 23.72 3.37
CA GLY A 215 -16.84 24.11 3.71
C GLY A 215 -17.07 24.26 5.21
N HIS A 216 -18.27 23.89 5.67
CA HIS A 216 -18.70 24.02 7.07
C HIS A 216 -19.70 22.95 7.46
N THR A 217 -20.03 22.88 8.73
CA THR A 217 -21.05 21.98 9.29
C THR A 217 -22.31 22.75 9.70
N GLU A 218 -23.45 22.11 9.52
CA GLU A 218 -24.75 22.60 9.99
C GLU A 218 -25.37 21.59 10.94
N GLN A 219 -25.96 22.09 12.02
CA GLN A 219 -26.76 21.27 12.93
C GLN A 219 -28.20 21.26 12.45
N TYR A 220 -28.83 20.10 12.45
CA TYR A 220 -30.25 19.96 12.13
C TYR A 220 -30.92 18.93 13.05
N VAL A 221 -32.23 18.93 13.08
CA VAL A 221 -33.03 17.93 13.79
C VAL A 221 -33.64 17.02 12.72
N ASP A 222 -33.40 15.72 12.84
CA ASP A 222 -33.97 14.73 11.91
C ASP A 222 -35.47 14.45 12.19
N ALA A 223 -36.10 13.63 11.37
CA ALA A 223 -37.51 13.29 11.49
C ALA A 223 -37.86 12.55 12.80
N THR A 224 -36.87 12.02 13.51
CA THR A 224 -37.05 11.37 14.83
C THR A 224 -36.89 12.33 16.01
N GLY A 225 -36.57 13.60 15.78
CA GLY A 225 -36.25 14.58 16.81
C GLY A 225 -34.81 14.56 17.31
N THR A 226 -33.93 13.77 16.69
CA THR A 226 -32.52 13.64 17.07
C THR A 226 -31.70 14.76 16.42
N ARG A 227 -30.81 15.40 17.21
CA ARG A 227 -29.86 16.37 16.68
C ARG A 227 -28.78 15.66 15.88
N ARG A 228 -28.57 16.08 14.63
CA ARG A 228 -27.60 15.57 13.69
C ARG A 228 -26.75 16.70 13.13
N ALA A 229 -25.57 16.35 12.61
CA ALA A 229 -24.72 17.27 11.88
C ALA A 229 -24.71 16.92 10.38
N ARG A 230 -24.68 17.95 9.54
CA ARG A 230 -24.50 17.82 8.09
C ARG A 230 -23.26 18.58 7.67
N TRP A 231 -22.35 17.91 6.96
CA TRP A 231 -21.20 18.57 6.37
C TRP A 231 -21.54 19.08 4.97
N LEU A 232 -21.41 20.40 4.76
CA LEU A 232 -21.57 21.08 3.48
C LEU A 232 -20.17 21.39 2.92
N PRO A 233 -19.64 20.56 2.01
CA PRO A 233 -18.29 20.75 1.49
C PRO A 233 -18.22 21.91 0.51
N SER A 234 -17.09 22.60 0.46
CA SER A 234 -16.81 23.64 -0.55
C SER A 234 -16.22 23.04 -1.84
N ARG A 235 -15.63 21.83 -1.75
CA ARG A 235 -15.03 21.10 -2.87
C ARG A 235 -15.34 19.62 -2.78
N ARG A 236 -15.46 18.98 -3.94
CA ARG A 236 -15.63 17.54 -4.07
C ARG A 236 -14.55 17.02 -5.01
N VAL A 237 -14.01 15.85 -4.71
CA VAL A 237 -13.03 15.13 -5.51
C VAL A 237 -13.51 13.71 -5.71
N GLN A 238 -13.25 13.15 -6.86
CA GLN A 238 -13.56 11.75 -7.14
C GLN A 238 -12.33 10.90 -6.98
N GLY A 239 -12.42 9.83 -6.20
CA GLY A 239 -11.40 8.81 -6.08
C GLY A 239 -11.70 7.64 -7.01
N VAL A 240 -10.82 7.39 -7.97
CA VAL A 240 -10.94 6.27 -8.91
C VAL A 240 -9.93 5.19 -8.52
N PRO A 241 -10.38 3.96 -8.20
CA PRO A 241 -9.47 2.91 -7.79
C PRO A 241 -8.79 2.22 -8.96
N TYR A 242 -7.53 1.85 -8.75
CA TYR A 242 -6.71 1.03 -9.63
C TYR A 242 -6.26 -0.20 -8.86
N ASP A 243 -6.58 -1.38 -9.35
CA ASP A 243 -6.30 -2.66 -8.70
C ASP A 243 -5.10 -3.35 -9.30
N THR A 244 -4.13 -3.70 -8.47
CA THR A 244 -2.99 -4.54 -8.82
C THR A 244 -3.06 -5.84 -8.03
N PRO A 245 -3.14 -7.02 -8.67
CA PRO A 245 -3.11 -8.30 -7.98
C PRO A 245 -1.73 -8.58 -7.39
N ILE A 246 -1.71 -9.02 -6.14
CA ILE A 246 -0.50 -9.39 -5.38
C ILE A 246 -0.50 -10.89 -5.18
N LEU A 247 0.30 -11.57 -5.96
CA LEU A 247 0.37 -13.03 -5.99
C LEU A 247 1.18 -13.59 -4.80
N GLY A 248 0.65 -14.60 -4.14
CA GLY A 248 1.38 -15.38 -3.15
C GLY A 248 2.33 -16.40 -3.78
N PHE A 249 3.40 -16.73 -3.05
CA PHE A 249 4.45 -17.63 -3.53
C PHE A 249 3.94 -19.08 -3.64
N ARG A 250 3.96 -19.63 -4.86
CA ARG A 250 3.59 -21.00 -5.20
C ARG A 250 2.26 -21.44 -4.52
N CYS A 251 1.26 -20.53 -4.56
CA CYS A 251 -0.08 -20.81 -4.07
C CYS A 251 -1.13 -20.21 -5.02
N SER A 252 -2.41 -20.54 -4.79
CA SER A 252 -3.52 -20.05 -5.63
C SER A 252 -4.03 -18.65 -5.22
N THR A 253 -3.50 -18.06 -4.16
CA THR A 253 -3.99 -16.79 -3.63
C THR A 253 -3.35 -15.61 -4.35
N ALA A 254 -4.18 -14.67 -4.77
CA ALA A 254 -3.76 -13.34 -5.18
C ALA A 254 -4.63 -12.29 -4.48
N ASN A 255 -4.02 -11.52 -3.58
CA ASN A 255 -4.65 -10.39 -2.90
C ASN A 255 -4.68 -9.14 -3.79
N THR A 256 -5.20 -8.03 -3.30
CA THR A 256 -5.32 -6.79 -4.08
C THR A 256 -4.56 -5.66 -3.42
N LEU A 257 -3.78 -4.92 -4.20
CA LEU A 257 -3.35 -3.57 -3.88
C LEU A 257 -4.25 -2.60 -4.65
N ARG A 258 -5.06 -1.81 -3.93
CA ARG A 258 -5.96 -0.80 -4.48
C ARG A 258 -5.41 0.59 -4.22
N LEU A 259 -4.99 1.26 -5.27
CA LEU A 259 -4.46 2.61 -5.22
C LEU A 259 -5.47 3.61 -5.81
N TRP A 260 -5.66 4.74 -5.13
CA TRP A 260 -6.64 5.75 -5.48
C TRP A 260 -6.03 6.88 -6.30
N ARG A 261 -6.59 7.16 -7.47
CA ARG A 261 -6.29 8.34 -8.27
C ARG A 261 -7.36 9.40 -8.02
N ALA A 262 -6.94 10.64 -7.81
CA ALA A 262 -7.86 11.75 -7.64
C ALA A 262 -8.22 12.37 -9.00
N GLU A 263 -9.52 12.59 -9.21
CA GLU A 263 -10.08 13.22 -10.40
C GLU A 263 -11.10 14.29 -10.00
N ALA A 264 -11.34 15.27 -10.88
CA ALA A 264 -12.46 16.19 -10.69
C ALA A 264 -13.77 15.49 -11.04
N PRO A 265 -14.89 15.75 -10.32
CA PRO A 265 -16.21 15.26 -10.71
C PRO A 265 -16.59 15.70 -12.13
N GLU A 266 -16.21 16.94 -12.49
CA GLU A 266 -16.27 17.46 -13.86
C GLU A 266 -14.87 17.91 -14.28
N SER A 267 -14.31 17.19 -15.25
CA SER A 267 -12.95 17.44 -15.74
C SER A 267 -12.83 18.70 -16.62
N PHE A 268 -13.98 19.25 -17.07
CA PHE A 268 -14.02 20.35 -18.02
C PHE A 268 -15.31 21.18 -17.88
N ASP A 269 -15.17 22.46 -17.57
CA ASP A 269 -16.29 23.41 -17.53
C ASP A 269 -16.54 24.02 -18.91
N PHE A 270 -17.49 23.45 -19.64
CA PHE A 270 -17.81 23.89 -20.99
C PHE A 270 -18.37 25.33 -21.03
N ALA A 271 -19.06 25.78 -19.99
CA ALA A 271 -19.61 27.13 -19.94
C ALA A 271 -18.51 28.18 -19.77
N VAL A 272 -17.51 27.90 -18.92
CA VAL A 272 -16.31 28.73 -18.75
C VAL A 272 -15.47 28.76 -20.02
N PHE A 273 -15.29 27.60 -20.66
CA PHE A 273 -14.58 27.48 -21.95
C PHE A 273 -15.20 28.36 -23.03
N ASN A 274 -16.55 28.29 -23.21
CA ASN A 274 -17.25 29.08 -24.22
C ASN A 274 -17.20 30.60 -24.00
N ARG A 275 -16.85 31.05 -22.77
CA ARG A 275 -16.60 32.46 -22.49
C ARG A 275 -15.17 32.91 -22.78
N GLY A 276 -14.33 31.98 -23.28
CA GLY A 276 -12.94 32.27 -23.63
C GLY A 276 -11.94 32.11 -22.48
N ASP A 277 -12.36 31.65 -21.30
CA ASP A 277 -11.44 31.31 -20.18
C ASP A 277 -11.05 29.83 -20.25
N TYR A 278 -10.09 29.52 -21.09
CA TYR A 278 -9.62 28.15 -21.32
C TYR A 278 -8.91 27.54 -20.10
N TYR A 279 -8.21 28.36 -19.31
CA TYR A 279 -7.53 27.93 -18.09
C TYR A 279 -8.52 27.73 -16.93
N GLY A 280 -9.51 28.61 -16.81
CA GLY A 280 -10.58 28.46 -15.82
C GLY A 280 -11.38 27.18 -16.03
N ALA A 281 -11.61 26.80 -17.30
CA ALA A 281 -12.35 25.59 -17.66
C ALA A 281 -11.72 24.27 -17.15
N VAL A 282 -10.42 24.25 -16.86
CA VAL A 282 -9.70 23.06 -16.33
C VAL A 282 -9.19 23.25 -14.89
N ARG A 283 -9.52 24.35 -14.22
CA ARG A 283 -9.01 24.68 -12.88
C ARG A 283 -9.35 23.60 -11.84
N GLN A 284 -10.58 23.13 -11.84
CA GLN A 284 -11.02 22.08 -10.90
C GLN A 284 -10.29 20.76 -11.15
N LYS A 285 -10.08 20.41 -12.42
CA LYS A 285 -9.30 19.24 -12.82
C LYS A 285 -7.91 19.27 -12.22
N VAL A 286 -7.17 20.37 -12.44
CA VAL A 286 -5.80 20.53 -11.94
C VAL A 286 -5.77 20.45 -10.40
N ALA A 287 -6.68 21.16 -9.72
CA ALA A 287 -6.74 21.17 -8.25
C ALA A 287 -7.06 19.78 -7.66
N SER A 288 -7.92 18.99 -8.32
CA SER A 288 -8.25 17.64 -7.86
C SER A 288 -7.13 16.65 -8.13
N GLU A 289 -6.56 16.65 -9.33
CA GLU A 289 -5.50 15.73 -9.72
C GLU A 289 -4.20 15.93 -8.92
N ASN A 290 -3.94 17.15 -8.39
CA ASN A 290 -2.78 17.41 -7.53
C ASN A 290 -2.74 16.52 -6.28
N LEU A 291 -3.89 16.06 -5.78
CA LEU A 291 -3.95 15.15 -4.63
C LEU A 291 -3.22 13.82 -4.86
N SER A 292 -3.10 13.38 -6.10
CA SER A 292 -2.42 12.14 -6.46
C SER A 292 -1.23 12.34 -7.40
N LYS A 293 -0.60 13.53 -7.40
CA LYS A 293 0.56 13.79 -8.28
C LYS A 293 1.84 13.15 -7.77
N VAL A 294 2.26 13.50 -6.56
CA VAL A 294 3.56 13.08 -5.98
C VAL A 294 3.42 12.82 -4.48
N LEU A 295 4.15 11.83 -3.99
CA LEU A 295 4.32 11.54 -2.57
C LEU A 295 5.10 12.68 -1.88
N TYR A 296 4.70 13.04 -0.67
CA TYR A 296 5.35 14.02 0.20
C TYR A 296 5.59 15.39 -0.46
N PRO A 297 4.52 16.18 -0.68
CA PRO A 297 4.69 17.59 -1.02
C PRO A 297 5.60 18.31 0.00
N ASN A 298 6.41 19.27 -0.45
CA ASN A 298 7.19 20.08 0.46
C ASN A 298 6.27 20.83 1.43
N ASP A 299 6.37 20.53 2.73
CA ASP A 299 5.51 21.04 3.80
C ASP A 299 6.12 22.19 4.61
N GLU A 300 7.22 22.80 4.15
CA GLU A 300 7.74 24.04 4.73
C GLU A 300 6.73 25.17 4.62
N GLN A 301 5.97 25.19 3.52
CA GLN A 301 4.91 26.17 3.28
C GLN A 301 3.53 25.62 3.64
N LEU A 302 2.61 26.52 4.02
CA LEU A 302 1.24 26.18 4.40
C LEU A 302 0.51 25.37 3.30
N ALA A 303 0.68 25.74 2.04
CA ALA A 303 0.05 25.04 0.91
C ALA A 303 0.49 23.57 0.79
N GLY A 304 1.75 23.29 1.09
CA GLY A 304 2.26 21.92 1.11
C GLY A 304 1.71 21.10 2.28
N LYS A 305 1.62 21.72 3.47
CA LYS A 305 0.96 21.08 4.64
C LYS A 305 -0.50 20.73 4.35
N GLU A 306 -1.23 21.65 3.71
CA GLU A 306 -2.62 21.42 3.33
C GLU A 306 -2.77 20.27 2.33
N LEU A 307 -1.95 20.29 1.28
CA LEU A 307 -1.98 19.23 0.27
C LEU A 307 -1.65 17.86 0.90
N ARG A 308 -0.70 17.80 1.83
CA ARG A 308 -0.36 16.56 2.54
C ARG A 308 -1.53 16.04 3.39
N LEU A 309 -2.22 16.92 4.13
CA LEU A 309 -3.41 16.53 4.89
C LEU A 309 -4.55 16.09 3.95
N GLU A 310 -4.77 16.81 2.85
CA GLU A 310 -5.76 16.44 1.84
C GLU A 310 -5.46 15.06 1.22
N GLN A 311 -4.20 14.76 0.90
CA GLN A 311 -3.77 13.45 0.39
C GLN A 311 -4.09 12.31 1.39
N GLN A 312 -3.74 12.50 2.66
CA GLN A 312 -3.99 11.52 3.71
C GLN A 312 -5.49 11.26 3.88
N TYR A 313 -6.27 12.31 3.99
CA TYR A 313 -7.72 12.19 4.09
C TYR A 313 -8.35 11.56 2.84
N PHE A 314 -7.90 11.97 1.65
CA PHE A 314 -8.41 11.47 0.38
C PHE A 314 -8.34 9.94 0.30
N PHE A 315 -7.16 9.34 0.45
CA PHE A 315 -7.05 7.89 0.30
C PHE A 315 -7.75 7.12 1.42
N VAL A 316 -7.77 7.67 2.64
CA VAL A 316 -8.44 7.05 3.78
C VAL A 316 -9.96 7.05 3.58
N SER A 317 -10.54 8.18 3.18
CA SER A 317 -11.97 8.30 2.92
C SER A 317 -12.40 7.38 1.77
N CYS A 318 -11.64 7.35 0.67
CA CYS A 318 -11.87 6.42 -0.44
C CYS A 318 -11.88 4.96 0.04
N SER A 319 -10.91 4.59 0.87
CA SER A 319 -10.73 3.22 1.35
C SER A 319 -11.84 2.77 2.28
N LEU A 320 -12.25 3.61 3.22
CA LEU A 320 -13.37 3.33 4.14
C LEU A 320 -14.71 3.25 3.41
N GLN A 321 -14.94 4.11 2.43
CA GLN A 321 -16.12 4.04 1.58
C GLN A 321 -16.15 2.76 0.73
N ASP A 322 -15.00 2.30 0.24
CA ASP A 322 -14.89 1.02 -0.46
C ASP A 322 -15.17 -0.18 0.45
N MET A 323 -14.69 -0.16 1.69
CA MET A 323 -15.04 -1.19 2.68
C MET A 323 -16.56 -1.23 2.94
N LEU A 324 -17.22 -0.07 3.06
CA LEU A 324 -18.68 0.01 3.19
C LEU A 324 -19.40 -0.51 1.92
N ARG A 325 -18.88 -0.20 0.73
CA ARG A 325 -19.39 -0.74 -0.54
C ARG A 325 -19.29 -2.27 -0.56
N ILE A 326 -18.18 -2.85 -0.10
CA ILE A 326 -17.99 -4.31 -0.02
C ILE A 326 -19.02 -4.93 0.93
N LEU A 327 -19.27 -4.34 2.11
CA LEU A 327 -20.34 -4.81 3.01
C LEU A 327 -21.69 -4.82 2.33
N LYS A 328 -22.03 -3.70 1.65
CA LYS A 328 -23.30 -3.56 0.94
C LYS A 328 -23.48 -4.64 -0.13
N VAL A 329 -22.44 -4.89 -0.95
CA VAL A 329 -22.46 -5.92 -2.01
C VAL A 329 -22.59 -7.33 -1.41
N GLN A 330 -21.99 -7.57 -0.25
CA GLN A 330 -22.05 -8.87 0.43
C GLN A 330 -23.26 -8.99 1.38
N HIS A 331 -24.16 -8.00 1.41
CA HIS A 331 -25.33 -7.95 2.31
C HIS A 331 -24.98 -8.10 3.80
N ILE A 332 -23.81 -7.61 4.21
CA ILE A 332 -23.35 -7.62 5.61
C ILE A 332 -23.80 -6.29 6.25
N PRO A 333 -24.49 -6.32 7.41
CA PRO A 333 -24.88 -5.11 8.12
C PRO A 333 -23.67 -4.26 8.52
N VAL A 334 -23.78 -2.93 8.46
CA VAL A 334 -22.71 -1.99 8.83
C VAL A 334 -22.30 -2.15 10.30
N THR A 335 -23.19 -2.59 11.17
CA THR A 335 -22.91 -2.91 12.58
C THR A 335 -21.85 -4.01 12.75
N ARG A 336 -21.61 -4.81 11.71
CA ARG A 336 -20.59 -5.87 11.68
C ARG A 336 -19.30 -5.45 10.96
N PHE A 337 -19.08 -4.16 10.75
CA PHE A 337 -17.92 -3.64 10.02
C PHE A 337 -16.58 -4.17 10.59
N HIS A 338 -16.40 -4.10 11.91
CA HIS A 338 -15.21 -4.57 12.62
C HIS A 338 -15.03 -6.10 12.62
N GLU A 339 -16.10 -6.86 12.36
CA GLU A 339 -15.99 -8.31 12.19
C GLU A 339 -15.47 -8.68 10.80
N LYS A 340 -15.81 -7.86 9.79
CA LYS A 340 -15.38 -8.06 8.41
C LYS A 340 -14.00 -7.51 8.12
N PHE A 341 -13.64 -6.38 8.71
CA PHE A 341 -12.39 -5.67 8.41
C PHE A 341 -11.53 -5.47 9.65
N ALA A 342 -10.22 -5.68 9.48
CA ALA A 342 -9.17 -5.28 10.41
C ALA A 342 -8.28 -4.27 9.69
N ALA A 343 -8.40 -2.99 10.03
CA ALA A 343 -7.69 -1.90 9.36
C ALA A 343 -6.40 -1.55 10.11
N GLN A 344 -5.26 -1.75 9.48
CA GLN A 344 -3.95 -1.40 10.02
C GLN A 344 -3.52 -0.02 9.53
N LEU A 345 -3.27 0.88 10.48
CA LEU A 345 -2.72 2.21 10.23
C LEU A 345 -1.20 2.13 10.16
N ASN A 346 -0.64 2.31 8.98
CA ASN A 346 0.81 2.33 8.77
C ASN A 346 1.34 3.73 9.01
N ASP A 347 1.84 3.97 10.22
CA ASP A 347 2.17 5.26 10.80
C ASP A 347 0.94 6.18 11.05
N THR A 348 1.19 7.47 11.29
CA THR A 348 0.14 8.47 11.56
C THR A 348 -0.57 8.96 10.29
N HIS A 349 -0.03 8.70 9.11
CA HIS A 349 -0.58 9.16 7.84
C HIS A 349 -2.06 8.81 7.65
N PRO A 350 -2.53 7.58 7.96
CA PRO A 350 -3.94 7.23 7.87
C PRO A 350 -4.75 7.48 9.16
N SER A 351 -4.20 8.11 10.19
CA SER A 351 -4.84 8.26 11.51
C SER A 351 -6.16 9.02 11.47
N ILE A 352 -6.34 9.91 10.48
CA ILE A 352 -7.63 10.60 10.26
C ILE A 352 -8.78 9.62 10.01
N GLY A 353 -8.47 8.36 9.69
CA GLY A 353 -9.44 7.29 9.49
C GLY A 353 -10.31 7.01 10.70
N VAL A 354 -9.79 7.25 11.91
CA VAL A 354 -10.59 7.14 13.15
C VAL A 354 -11.76 8.13 13.12
N ALA A 355 -11.50 9.39 12.79
CA ALA A 355 -12.54 10.41 12.69
C ALA A 355 -13.43 10.22 11.45
N GLU A 356 -12.86 9.75 10.33
CA GLU A 356 -13.64 9.50 9.12
C GLU A 356 -14.59 8.31 9.27
N LEU A 357 -14.18 7.21 9.88
CA LEU A 357 -15.09 6.10 10.14
C LEU A 357 -16.23 6.52 11.08
N MET A 358 -15.93 7.29 12.15
CA MET A 358 -16.95 7.88 13.00
C MET A 358 -17.92 8.75 12.22
N ARG A 359 -17.43 9.63 11.32
CA ARG A 359 -18.26 10.47 10.47
C ARG A 359 -19.18 9.63 9.58
N LEU A 360 -18.65 8.62 8.91
CA LEU A 360 -19.42 7.73 8.04
C LEU A 360 -20.52 7.00 8.83
N LEU A 361 -20.19 6.46 10.00
CA LEU A 361 -21.15 5.70 10.81
C LEU A 361 -22.22 6.61 11.45
N VAL A 362 -21.82 7.76 12.01
CA VAL A 362 -22.75 8.67 12.71
C VAL A 362 -23.56 9.54 11.75
N ASP A 363 -22.89 10.18 10.76
CA ASP A 363 -23.55 11.17 9.92
C ASP A 363 -24.25 10.54 8.70
N GLU A 364 -23.70 9.48 8.10
CA GLU A 364 -24.27 8.87 6.88
C GLU A 364 -25.09 7.61 7.17
N HIS A 365 -24.72 6.83 8.20
CA HIS A 365 -25.46 5.64 8.63
C HIS A 365 -26.35 5.89 9.85
N HIS A 366 -26.38 7.12 10.39
CA HIS A 366 -27.22 7.54 11.52
C HIS A 366 -27.09 6.69 12.79
N MET A 367 -25.89 6.10 12.98
CA MET A 367 -25.60 5.26 14.13
C MET A 367 -25.42 6.12 15.39
N GLU A 368 -25.78 5.57 16.55
CA GLU A 368 -25.48 6.22 17.81
C GLU A 368 -23.97 6.25 18.10
N TRP A 369 -23.50 7.32 18.75
CA TRP A 369 -22.07 7.55 18.98
C TRP A 369 -21.35 6.38 19.65
N ALA A 370 -21.99 5.77 20.67
CA ALA A 370 -21.36 4.69 21.44
C ALA A 370 -21.14 3.45 20.58
N ASP A 371 -22.12 3.08 19.74
CA ASP A 371 -22.02 1.94 18.82
C ASP A 371 -20.99 2.20 17.71
N ALA A 372 -21.01 3.41 17.14
CA ALA A 372 -20.02 3.82 16.13
C ALA A 372 -18.58 3.80 16.70
N TRP A 373 -18.40 4.22 17.96
CA TRP A 373 -17.12 4.22 18.63
C TRP A 373 -16.62 2.80 18.94
N ASP A 374 -17.48 1.90 19.40
CA ASP A 374 -17.12 0.48 19.60
C ASP A 374 -16.65 -0.15 18.29
N ILE A 375 -17.39 0.05 17.20
CA ILE A 375 -17.01 -0.44 15.88
C ILE A 375 -15.67 0.15 15.45
N THR A 376 -15.48 1.46 15.60
CA THR A 376 -14.26 2.16 15.17
C THR A 376 -13.04 1.64 15.91
N THR A 377 -13.09 1.57 17.23
CA THR A 377 -11.96 1.12 18.05
C THR A 377 -11.62 -0.35 17.83
N ARG A 378 -12.59 -1.20 17.52
CA ARG A 378 -12.38 -2.62 17.19
C ARG A 378 -11.92 -2.86 15.76
N THR A 379 -12.01 -1.85 14.90
CA THR A 379 -11.58 -1.93 13.50
C THR A 379 -10.10 -1.60 13.35
N PHE A 380 -9.62 -0.55 14.03
CA PHE A 380 -8.27 -0.04 13.80
C PHE A 380 -7.22 -0.65 14.72
N SER A 381 -6.02 -0.78 14.18
CA SER A 381 -4.76 -0.96 14.89
C SER A 381 -3.69 -0.05 14.30
N TYR A 382 -2.71 0.37 15.11
CA TYR A 382 -1.74 1.39 14.77
C TYR A 382 -0.31 0.86 14.90
N THR A 383 0.50 1.10 13.88
CA THR A 383 1.95 0.86 13.91
C THR A 383 2.68 2.19 14.00
N ASN A 384 3.50 2.38 15.05
CA ASN A 384 4.41 3.51 15.16
C ASN A 384 5.78 3.14 14.57
N HIS A 385 6.36 4.05 13.77
CA HIS A 385 7.66 3.85 13.11
C HIS A 385 8.76 4.77 13.64
N THR A 386 8.44 5.78 14.47
CA THR A 386 9.41 6.78 14.91
C THR A 386 9.30 7.09 16.40
N LEU A 387 10.45 7.46 17.00
CA LEU A 387 10.53 8.00 18.36
C LEU A 387 10.72 9.52 18.37
N LEU A 388 11.04 10.12 17.22
CA LEU A 388 11.33 11.55 17.11
C LEU A 388 10.04 12.36 17.23
N PRO A 389 9.87 13.21 18.25
CA PRO A 389 8.65 13.99 18.44
C PRO A 389 8.29 14.85 17.24
N GLU A 390 9.29 15.41 16.53
CA GLU A 390 9.13 16.22 15.34
C GLU A 390 8.60 15.43 14.12
N ALA A 391 8.77 14.11 14.11
CA ALA A 391 8.25 13.24 13.07
C ALA A 391 6.85 12.69 13.40
N LEU A 392 6.33 12.93 14.61
CA LEU A 392 4.96 12.64 14.97
C LEU A 392 4.06 13.77 14.43
N GLU A 393 3.20 13.44 13.50
CA GLU A 393 2.37 14.44 12.83
C GLU A 393 1.45 15.17 13.78
N CYS A 394 1.51 16.50 13.72
CA CYS A 394 0.61 17.41 14.40
C CYS A 394 0.02 18.39 13.38
N TRP A 395 -1.30 18.55 13.40
CA TRP A 395 -1.98 19.44 12.47
C TRP A 395 -2.56 20.65 13.20
N PRO A 396 -2.21 21.90 12.80
CA PRO A 396 -2.81 23.10 13.34
C PRO A 396 -4.34 23.06 13.24
N LEU A 397 -5.04 23.45 14.30
CA LEU A 397 -6.52 23.47 14.29
C LEU A 397 -7.08 24.31 13.14
N ALA A 398 -6.42 25.42 12.79
CA ALA A 398 -6.83 26.28 11.69
C ALA A 398 -6.80 25.56 10.33
N VAL A 399 -5.81 24.70 10.10
CA VAL A 399 -5.69 23.89 8.87
C VAL A 399 -6.81 22.85 8.83
N LEU A 400 -6.98 22.10 9.93
CA LEU A 400 -8.05 21.10 10.02
C LEU A 400 -9.44 21.72 9.90
N ALA A 401 -9.70 22.86 10.57
CA ALA A 401 -10.99 23.55 10.49
C ALA A 401 -11.35 23.98 9.06
N ARG A 402 -10.34 24.36 8.26
CA ARG A 402 -10.55 24.79 6.88
C ARG A 402 -10.77 23.61 5.93
N ILE A 403 -10.03 22.52 6.08
CA ILE A 403 -10.05 21.37 5.16
C ILE A 403 -11.08 20.33 5.59
N LEU A 404 -11.15 20.03 6.90
CA LEU A 404 -11.91 18.94 7.49
C LEU A 404 -12.71 19.40 8.71
N PRO A 405 -13.63 20.40 8.58
CA PRO A 405 -14.33 20.98 9.73
C PRO A 405 -15.10 19.94 10.53
N ARG A 406 -15.76 18.98 9.87
CA ARG A 406 -16.53 17.94 10.56
C ARG A 406 -15.63 16.96 11.34
N HIS A 407 -14.48 16.60 10.79
CA HIS A 407 -13.53 15.73 11.47
C HIS A 407 -12.95 16.40 12.71
N LEU A 408 -12.68 17.68 12.65
CA LEU A 408 -12.21 18.44 13.82
C LEU A 408 -13.25 18.41 14.96
N GLU A 409 -14.54 18.59 14.67
CA GLU A 409 -15.61 18.44 15.67
C GLU A 409 -15.64 17.05 16.29
N ILE A 410 -15.52 16.01 15.46
CA ILE A 410 -15.46 14.61 15.91
C ILE A 410 -14.23 14.37 16.80
N ILE A 411 -13.06 14.90 16.41
CA ILE A 411 -11.82 14.77 17.21
C ILE A 411 -11.97 15.46 18.56
N PHE A 412 -12.59 16.64 18.62
CA PHE A 412 -12.91 17.30 19.90
C PHE A 412 -13.82 16.45 20.78
N GLU A 413 -14.85 15.83 20.22
CA GLU A 413 -15.75 14.96 20.98
C GLU A 413 -15.03 13.69 21.45
N ILE A 414 -14.18 13.08 20.64
CA ILE A 414 -13.33 11.94 21.04
C ILE A 414 -12.44 12.36 22.20
N ASN A 415 -11.78 13.51 22.08
CA ASN A 415 -10.89 14.03 23.13
C ASN A 415 -11.64 14.29 24.44
N ALA A 416 -12.80 14.94 24.37
CA ALA A 416 -13.60 15.24 25.56
C ALA A 416 -14.05 13.95 26.29
N ARG A 417 -14.50 12.94 25.56
CA ARG A 417 -14.87 11.63 26.11
C ARG A 417 -13.69 10.89 26.69
N PHE A 418 -12.57 10.89 25.99
CA PHE A 418 -11.33 10.27 26.47
C PHE A 418 -10.83 10.92 27.75
N LEU A 419 -10.74 12.24 27.82
CA LEU A 419 -10.32 12.97 29.03
C LEU A 419 -11.29 12.76 30.19
N LYS A 420 -12.61 12.65 29.93
CA LYS A 420 -13.58 12.30 30.97
C LYS A 420 -13.35 10.89 31.52
N GLN A 421 -12.99 9.91 30.67
CA GLN A 421 -12.62 8.57 31.15
C GLN A 421 -11.32 8.61 31.96
N LEU A 422 -10.31 9.36 31.50
CA LEU A 422 -9.05 9.52 32.21
C LEU A 422 -9.24 10.14 33.60
N ALA A 423 -10.14 11.13 33.73
CA ALA A 423 -10.45 11.77 35.01
C ALA A 423 -11.10 10.81 36.03
N ILE A 424 -11.69 9.70 35.60
CA ILE A 424 -12.19 8.66 36.52
C ILE A 424 -11.03 7.85 37.12
N VAL A 425 -9.98 7.61 36.32
CA VAL A 425 -8.81 6.80 36.71
C VAL A 425 -7.77 7.65 37.45
N ALA A 426 -7.60 8.91 37.07
CA ALA A 426 -6.62 9.85 37.60
C ALA A 426 -7.27 11.23 37.78
N PRO A 427 -8.15 11.43 38.81
CA PRO A 427 -9.03 12.59 38.92
C PRO A 427 -8.31 13.92 39.09
N ASP A 428 -7.16 13.95 39.73
CA ASP A 428 -6.43 15.19 40.05
C ASP A 428 -5.16 15.40 39.21
N ASP A 429 -4.87 14.49 38.25
CA ASP A 429 -3.67 14.58 37.43
C ASP A 429 -3.93 15.37 36.14
N THR A 430 -4.06 16.69 36.29
CA THR A 430 -4.24 17.62 35.18
C THR A 430 -3.03 17.64 34.24
N ALA A 431 -1.83 17.39 34.73
CA ALA A 431 -0.61 17.32 33.94
C ALA A 431 -0.62 16.10 33.00
N ARG A 432 -1.05 14.95 33.50
CA ARG A 432 -1.23 13.74 32.71
C ARG A 432 -2.34 13.94 31.66
N ALA A 433 -3.45 14.55 32.04
CA ALA A 433 -4.52 14.87 31.09
C ALA A 433 -4.02 15.76 29.96
N ALA A 434 -3.20 16.77 30.23
CA ALA A 434 -2.60 17.63 29.20
C ALA A 434 -1.60 16.86 28.30
N ARG A 435 -0.80 15.94 28.86
CA ARG A 435 0.12 15.11 28.07
C ARG A 435 -0.63 14.13 27.15
N MET A 436 -1.72 13.53 27.61
CA MET A 436 -2.48 12.51 26.89
C MET A 436 -3.56 13.10 25.95
N SER A 437 -3.94 14.37 26.12
CA SER A 437 -4.92 15.05 25.26
C SER A 437 -4.56 14.90 23.78
N LEU A 438 -5.58 14.68 22.94
CA LEU A 438 -5.43 14.68 21.48
C LEU A 438 -5.12 16.09 20.95
N ILE A 439 -5.41 17.11 21.74
CA ILE A 439 -5.16 18.52 21.39
C ILE A 439 -3.95 19.01 22.20
N ASP A 440 -2.92 19.46 21.50
CA ASP A 440 -1.84 20.24 22.11
C ASP A 440 -2.26 21.70 22.21
N GLU A 441 -2.31 22.23 23.42
CA GLU A 441 -2.68 23.63 23.68
C GLU A 441 -1.46 24.51 23.99
N ARG A 442 -0.25 23.97 23.90
CA ARG A 442 0.99 24.71 24.12
C ARG A 442 1.38 25.46 22.84
N GLY A 443 1.29 26.79 22.85
CA GLY A 443 1.56 27.62 21.68
C GLY A 443 0.41 27.59 20.65
N GLU A 444 0.72 27.33 19.38
CA GLU A 444 -0.30 27.11 18.35
C GLU A 444 -1.02 25.79 18.62
N ARG A 445 -2.34 25.84 18.76
CA ARG A 445 -3.14 24.65 19.04
C ARG A 445 -3.10 23.67 17.87
N GLN A 446 -2.82 22.40 18.16
CA GLN A 446 -2.65 21.35 17.15
C GLN A 446 -3.32 20.05 17.57
N VAL A 447 -3.76 19.23 16.61
CA VAL A 447 -4.16 17.85 16.82
C VAL A 447 -2.96 16.93 16.73
N ARG A 448 -2.74 16.11 17.76
CA ARG A 448 -1.70 15.07 17.80
C ARG A 448 -2.23 13.80 17.14
N MET A 449 -1.78 13.51 15.94
CA MET A 449 -2.32 12.39 15.15
C MET A 449 -1.96 11.03 15.74
N ALA A 450 -0.80 10.87 16.35
CA ALA A 450 -0.44 9.65 17.07
C ALA A 450 -1.40 9.36 18.24
N HIS A 451 -1.80 10.39 19.00
CA HIS A 451 -2.76 10.24 20.10
C HIS A 451 -4.14 9.83 19.58
N LEU A 452 -4.59 10.41 18.47
CA LEU A 452 -5.83 10.01 17.79
C LEU A 452 -5.78 8.52 17.39
N ALA A 453 -4.68 8.09 16.77
CA ALA A 453 -4.47 6.69 16.39
C ALA A 453 -4.47 5.75 17.61
N ILE A 454 -3.77 6.13 18.68
CA ILE A 454 -3.67 5.35 19.93
C ILE A 454 -5.05 5.18 20.57
N VAL A 455 -5.80 6.26 20.74
CA VAL A 455 -7.12 6.23 21.40
C VAL A 455 -8.12 5.48 20.53
N GLY A 456 -8.07 5.65 19.21
CA GLY A 456 -8.98 5.03 18.25
C GLY A 456 -8.66 3.60 17.82
N SER A 457 -7.58 2.99 18.33
CA SER A 457 -7.16 1.63 17.96
C SER A 457 -7.26 0.66 19.13
N HIS A 458 -7.52 -0.62 18.87
CA HIS A 458 -7.51 -1.67 19.91
C HIS A 458 -6.10 -2.20 20.20
N ALA A 459 -5.18 -2.07 19.26
CA ALA A 459 -3.80 -2.55 19.39
C ALA A 459 -2.81 -1.56 18.77
N ILE A 460 -1.62 -1.49 19.36
CA ILE A 460 -0.51 -0.66 18.91
C ILE A 460 0.72 -1.54 18.80
N ASN A 461 1.60 -1.29 17.85
CA ASN A 461 2.90 -1.93 17.86
C ASN A 461 4.03 -0.97 17.50
N GLY A 462 5.20 -1.23 18.12
CA GLY A 462 6.49 -0.77 17.65
C GLY A 462 7.07 -1.77 16.65
N VAL A 463 8.19 -1.43 16.02
CA VAL A 463 8.74 -2.15 14.86
C VAL A 463 10.07 -2.84 15.11
N ALA A 464 10.59 -2.76 16.35
CA ALA A 464 11.75 -3.49 16.85
C ALA A 464 11.70 -3.58 18.37
N GLY A 465 12.38 -4.55 18.98
CA GLY A 465 12.36 -4.75 20.44
C GLY A 465 12.75 -3.49 21.21
N LEU A 466 13.93 -2.91 20.92
CA LEU A 466 14.40 -1.67 21.54
C LEU A 466 13.45 -0.50 21.27
N HIS A 467 12.97 -0.34 20.04
CA HIS A 467 12.01 0.71 19.68
C HIS A 467 10.74 0.61 20.52
N THR A 468 10.19 -0.59 20.68
CA THR A 468 8.97 -0.83 21.46
C THR A 468 9.19 -0.55 22.95
N GLU A 469 10.37 -0.87 23.48
CA GLU A 469 10.71 -0.57 24.88
C GLU A 469 10.81 0.94 25.12
N LEU A 470 11.44 1.69 24.21
CA LEU A 470 11.51 3.15 24.29
C LEU A 470 10.12 3.80 24.12
N LEU A 471 9.26 3.25 23.27
CA LEU A 471 7.86 3.67 23.22
C LEU A 471 7.17 3.49 24.57
N ARG A 472 7.38 2.35 25.23
CA ARG A 472 6.76 2.00 26.50
C ARG A 472 7.25 2.88 27.65
N SER A 473 8.55 3.11 27.73
CA SER A 473 9.19 3.81 28.87
C SER A 473 9.17 5.34 28.74
N GLU A 474 9.10 5.87 27.51
CA GLU A 474 9.23 7.31 27.25
C GLU A 474 8.00 7.89 26.54
N LEU A 475 7.88 7.65 25.24
CA LEU A 475 6.92 8.36 24.38
C LEU A 475 5.46 8.07 24.72
N LEU A 476 5.13 6.81 25.03
CA LEU A 476 3.76 6.34 25.28
C LEU A 476 3.57 5.84 26.72
N ALA A 477 4.44 6.22 27.65
CA ALA A 477 4.42 5.74 29.04
C ALA A 477 3.04 5.91 29.68
N ASP A 478 2.45 7.10 29.63
CA ASP A 478 1.11 7.39 30.17
C ASP A 478 0.01 6.49 29.56
N PHE A 479 0.09 6.20 28.25
CA PHE A 479 -0.86 5.31 27.57
C PHE A 479 -0.64 3.84 27.92
N CYS A 480 0.62 3.43 28.12
CA CYS A 480 0.95 2.06 28.53
C CYS A 480 0.54 1.77 29.97
N GLU A 481 0.59 2.77 30.85
CA GLU A 481 0.02 2.64 32.19
C GLU A 481 -1.51 2.51 32.17
N LEU A 482 -2.18 3.28 31.29
CA LEU A 482 -3.64 3.22 31.17
C LEU A 482 -4.11 1.92 30.49
N TRP A 483 -3.37 1.42 29.51
CA TRP A 483 -3.67 0.23 28.73
C TRP A 483 -2.44 -0.66 28.55
N PRO A 484 -2.04 -1.45 29.57
CA PRO A 484 -0.78 -2.21 29.57
C PRO A 484 -0.63 -3.20 28.42
N ASP A 485 -1.73 -3.81 28.00
CA ASP A 485 -1.74 -4.85 26.96
C ASP A 485 -1.88 -4.31 25.53
N LYS A 486 -2.05 -3.00 25.38
CA LYS A 486 -2.33 -2.40 24.07
C LYS A 486 -1.09 -2.33 23.17
N LEU A 487 0.12 -2.15 23.77
CA LEU A 487 1.38 -2.04 23.04
C LEU A 487 2.10 -3.39 22.97
N SER A 488 2.43 -3.80 21.75
CA SER A 488 3.22 -5.02 21.48
C SER A 488 4.38 -4.72 20.53
N ASN A 489 5.37 -5.63 20.47
CA ASN A 489 6.45 -5.56 19.49
C ASN A 489 6.13 -6.43 18.26
N LYS A 490 6.31 -5.87 17.06
CA LYS A 490 6.33 -6.60 15.80
C LYS A 490 7.58 -6.19 15.03
N THR A 491 8.68 -6.89 15.27
CA THR A 491 9.96 -6.60 14.60
C THR A 491 9.80 -6.65 13.08
N ASN A 492 10.23 -5.60 12.42
CA ASN A 492 10.21 -5.53 10.96
C ASN A 492 11.07 -6.63 10.34
N GLY A 493 10.63 -7.14 9.21
CA GLY A 493 11.35 -8.09 8.38
C GLY A 493 11.15 -7.78 6.89
N VAL A 494 11.71 -8.63 6.06
CA VAL A 494 11.55 -8.56 4.59
C VAL A 494 11.06 -9.90 4.07
N THR A 495 10.33 -9.89 2.95
CA THR A 495 9.94 -11.13 2.28
C THR A 495 11.18 -11.87 1.77
N PRO A 496 11.42 -13.14 2.20
CA PRO A 496 12.58 -13.91 1.73
C PRO A 496 12.48 -14.26 0.25
N ARG A 497 11.29 -14.25 -0.34
CA ARG A 497 11.11 -14.52 -1.77
C ARG A 497 11.81 -13.49 -2.62
N ARG A 498 11.52 -12.20 -2.46
CA ARG A 498 12.22 -11.14 -3.19
C ARG A 498 13.65 -10.94 -2.71
N TRP A 499 13.87 -10.85 -1.40
CA TRP A 499 15.14 -10.37 -0.82
C TRP A 499 16.19 -11.44 -0.60
N LEU A 500 15.83 -12.72 -0.80
CA LEU A 500 16.77 -13.82 -0.75
C LEU A 500 16.67 -14.71 -2.00
N GLN A 501 15.49 -15.28 -2.30
CA GLN A 501 15.35 -16.19 -3.45
C GLN A 501 15.60 -15.50 -4.80
N LEU A 502 14.96 -14.35 -5.04
CA LEU A 502 15.11 -13.59 -6.28
C LEU A 502 16.46 -12.89 -6.33
N ALA A 503 16.86 -12.23 -5.24
CA ALA A 503 18.08 -11.42 -5.19
C ALA A 503 19.37 -12.24 -5.09
N ASN A 504 19.33 -13.47 -4.58
CA ASN A 504 20.52 -14.31 -4.38
C ASN A 504 20.19 -15.79 -4.63
N PRO A 505 19.97 -16.19 -5.90
CA PRO A 505 19.57 -17.55 -6.24
C PRO A 505 20.61 -18.59 -5.86
N GLY A 506 21.91 -18.25 -5.88
CA GLY A 506 22.97 -19.16 -5.43
C GLY A 506 22.86 -19.50 -3.93
N LEU A 507 22.64 -18.49 -3.09
CA LEU A 507 22.43 -18.73 -1.66
C LEU A 507 21.10 -19.48 -1.42
N SER A 508 20.04 -19.12 -2.11
CA SER A 508 18.74 -19.79 -2.02
C SER A 508 18.86 -21.28 -2.33
N SER A 509 19.61 -21.64 -3.38
CA SER A 509 19.84 -23.03 -3.75
C SER A 509 20.60 -23.80 -2.66
N LEU A 510 21.63 -23.19 -2.06
CA LEU A 510 22.39 -23.79 -0.96
C LEU A 510 21.49 -24.03 0.27
N LEU A 511 20.68 -23.03 0.65
CA LEU A 511 19.76 -23.15 1.78
C LEU A 511 18.71 -24.24 1.55
N SER A 512 18.12 -24.28 0.35
CA SER A 512 17.10 -25.27 0.01
C SER A 512 17.66 -26.69 -0.08
N ALA A 513 18.90 -26.86 -0.55
CA ALA A 513 19.58 -28.13 -0.55
C ALA A 513 19.88 -28.64 0.88
N THR A 514 20.11 -27.72 1.83
CA THR A 514 20.46 -28.06 3.21
C THR A 514 19.21 -28.27 4.10
N LEU A 515 18.21 -27.41 3.98
CA LEU A 515 17.03 -27.34 4.89
C LEU A 515 15.72 -27.76 4.24
N GLY A 516 15.69 -27.98 2.92
CA GLY A 516 14.43 -28.06 2.17
C GLY A 516 13.87 -26.66 1.85
N GLU A 517 12.72 -26.59 1.17
CA GLU A 517 12.14 -25.31 0.68
C GLU A 517 11.28 -24.58 1.73
N GLY A 518 11.02 -25.17 2.89
CA GLY A 518 10.09 -24.63 3.89
C GLY A 518 10.44 -23.23 4.42
N TRP A 519 11.73 -22.91 4.50
CA TRP A 519 12.23 -21.61 4.95
C TRP A 519 11.72 -20.43 4.11
N THR A 520 11.34 -20.66 2.86
CA THR A 520 10.78 -19.62 1.98
C THR A 520 9.45 -19.06 2.45
N ARG A 521 8.75 -19.80 3.31
CA ARG A 521 7.46 -19.43 3.93
C ARG A 521 7.56 -19.26 5.44
N ASP A 522 8.59 -19.82 6.07
CA ASP A 522 8.82 -19.82 7.50
C ASP A 522 10.31 -19.64 7.78
N LEU A 523 10.72 -18.39 8.01
CA LEU A 523 12.12 -18.03 8.26
C LEU A 523 12.69 -18.64 9.55
N GLY A 524 11.85 -19.06 10.49
CA GLY A 524 12.29 -19.77 11.70
C GLY A 524 13.07 -21.05 11.37
N GLN A 525 12.79 -21.68 10.23
CA GLN A 525 13.52 -22.88 9.78
C GLN A 525 15.00 -22.63 9.46
N LEU A 526 15.41 -21.37 9.25
CA LEU A 526 16.82 -21.00 9.06
C LEU A 526 17.67 -21.26 10.33
N GLU A 527 17.08 -21.38 11.50
CA GLU A 527 17.78 -21.81 12.73
C GLU A 527 18.44 -23.16 12.58
N GLY A 528 17.89 -24.04 11.72
CA GLY A 528 18.48 -25.32 11.39
C GLY A 528 19.91 -25.23 10.81
N LEU A 529 20.30 -24.08 10.25
CA LEU A 529 21.68 -23.84 9.78
C LEU A 529 22.73 -23.89 10.89
N ALA A 530 22.33 -23.69 12.15
CA ALA A 530 23.25 -23.75 13.29
C ALA A 530 23.97 -25.12 13.37
N ALA A 531 23.28 -26.21 13.00
CA ALA A 531 23.85 -27.55 12.96
C ALA A 531 24.98 -27.70 11.90
N HIS A 532 24.97 -26.87 10.86
CA HIS A 532 25.94 -26.89 9.76
C HIS A 532 27.05 -25.83 9.93
N ALA A 533 27.04 -25.04 11.00
CA ALA A 533 27.98 -23.94 11.21
C ALA A 533 29.44 -24.41 11.25
N SER A 534 29.72 -25.63 11.77
CA SER A 534 31.04 -26.22 11.88
C SER A 534 31.38 -27.23 10.76
N ASP A 535 30.46 -27.46 9.81
CA ASP A 535 30.69 -28.37 8.69
C ASP A 535 31.60 -27.72 7.64
N PRO A 536 32.82 -28.25 7.39
CA PRO A 536 33.74 -27.68 6.41
C PRO A 536 33.16 -27.70 4.99
N GLY A 537 32.38 -28.71 4.62
CA GLY A 537 31.72 -28.80 3.31
C GLY A 537 30.73 -27.69 3.09
N PHE A 538 29.86 -27.45 4.06
CA PHE A 538 28.90 -26.35 4.02
C PHE A 538 29.59 -24.98 3.99
N GLN A 539 30.63 -24.79 4.80
CA GLN A 539 31.41 -23.55 4.82
C GLN A 539 32.07 -23.26 3.47
N LEU A 540 32.57 -24.30 2.78
CA LEU A 540 33.17 -24.17 1.46
C LEU A 540 32.15 -23.71 0.42
N GLU A 541 30.97 -24.34 0.36
CA GLU A 541 29.91 -23.97 -0.56
C GLU A 541 29.37 -22.56 -0.27
N TRP A 542 29.23 -22.21 1.01
CA TRP A 542 28.86 -20.83 1.41
C TRP A 542 29.87 -19.79 0.87
N ARG A 543 31.19 -20.07 1.03
CA ARG A 543 32.25 -19.19 0.50
C ARG A 543 32.18 -19.11 -1.03
N ARG A 544 31.94 -20.25 -1.70
CA ARG A 544 31.84 -20.32 -3.16
C ARG A 544 30.72 -19.40 -3.66
N VAL A 545 29.52 -19.48 -3.08
CA VAL A 545 28.39 -18.60 -3.41
C VAL A 545 28.76 -17.13 -3.19
N LYS A 546 29.38 -16.82 -2.05
CA LYS A 546 29.79 -15.44 -1.74
C LYS A 546 30.81 -14.89 -2.74
N ASN A 547 31.82 -15.66 -3.08
CA ASN A 547 32.87 -15.25 -4.02
C ASN A 547 32.30 -15.09 -5.44
N ALA A 548 31.37 -15.94 -5.87
CA ALA A 548 30.71 -15.80 -7.16
C ALA A 548 29.92 -14.48 -7.23
N ASN A 549 29.17 -14.13 -6.17
CA ASN A 549 28.42 -12.86 -6.12
C ASN A 549 29.34 -11.64 -6.09
N LYS A 550 30.47 -11.71 -5.37
CA LYS A 550 31.47 -10.63 -5.36
C LYS A 550 32.14 -10.46 -6.75
N ALA A 551 32.46 -11.55 -7.41
CA ALA A 551 33.03 -11.50 -8.77
C ALA A 551 32.04 -10.89 -9.77
N ALA A 552 30.77 -11.27 -9.70
CA ALA A 552 29.71 -10.69 -10.53
C ALA A 552 29.53 -9.18 -10.24
N LEU A 553 29.55 -8.75 -8.97
CA LEU A 553 29.52 -7.34 -8.61
C LEU A 553 30.75 -6.57 -9.14
N ALA A 554 31.95 -7.14 -9.01
CA ALA A 554 33.16 -6.52 -9.53
C ALA A 554 33.12 -6.36 -11.06
N GLN A 555 32.59 -7.37 -11.76
CA GLN A 555 32.36 -7.31 -13.21
C GLN A 555 31.35 -6.25 -13.62
N PHE A 556 30.26 -6.11 -12.87
CA PHE A 556 29.22 -5.11 -13.10
C PHE A 556 29.72 -3.68 -12.86
N LEU A 557 30.45 -3.45 -11.78
CA LEU A 557 30.93 -2.11 -11.40
C LEU A 557 32.20 -1.69 -12.14
N GLY A 558 33.06 -2.64 -12.56
CA GLY A 558 34.35 -2.38 -13.19
C GLY A 558 34.28 -1.38 -14.36
N PRO A 559 33.39 -1.56 -15.34
CA PRO A 559 33.26 -0.64 -16.48
C PRO A 559 32.79 0.76 -16.10
N THR A 560 31.95 0.88 -15.06
CA THR A 560 31.34 2.15 -14.64
C THR A 560 32.16 2.90 -13.60
N ALA A 561 32.75 2.20 -12.66
CA ALA A 561 33.47 2.83 -11.56
C ALA A 561 34.96 3.11 -11.87
N HIS A 562 35.51 2.51 -12.94
CA HIS A 562 36.95 2.56 -13.30
C HIS A 562 37.90 2.21 -12.13
N LEU A 563 37.38 1.46 -11.14
CA LEU A 563 38.13 1.04 -9.96
C LEU A 563 38.39 -0.47 -10.00
N PRO A 564 39.63 -0.92 -9.77
CA PRO A 564 39.89 -2.33 -9.57
C PRO A 564 39.22 -2.77 -8.26
N ILE A 565 38.23 -3.66 -8.35
CA ILE A 565 37.57 -4.24 -7.20
C ILE A 565 38.16 -5.63 -6.99
N ASP A 566 38.85 -5.83 -5.86
CA ASP A 566 39.34 -7.13 -5.43
C ASP A 566 38.15 -7.93 -4.82
N PRO A 567 37.70 -9.03 -5.45
CA PRO A 567 36.63 -9.86 -4.90
C PRO A 567 37.00 -10.55 -3.58
N GLU A 568 38.30 -10.61 -3.23
CA GLU A 568 38.80 -11.14 -1.95
C GLU A 568 38.68 -10.13 -0.78
N ILE A 569 38.24 -8.88 -1.05
CA ILE A 569 37.96 -7.87 0.01
C ILE A 569 37.15 -8.49 1.13
N GLY A 570 37.73 -8.44 2.32
CA GLY A 570 37.16 -9.00 3.53
C GLY A 570 35.88 -8.29 3.97
N ARG A 571 35.09 -9.00 4.75
CA ARG A 571 33.81 -8.57 5.32
C ARG A 571 33.93 -7.30 6.20
N ALA A 572 35.08 -7.06 6.82
CA ALA A 572 35.33 -5.94 7.72
C ALA A 572 35.21 -4.57 7.02
N SER A 573 35.77 -4.43 5.80
CA SER A 573 35.72 -3.15 5.07
C SER A 573 34.29 -2.76 4.63
N CYS A 574 33.47 -3.75 4.30
CA CYS A 574 32.05 -3.49 4.01
C CYS A 574 31.27 -3.07 5.27
N ARG A 575 31.59 -3.68 6.42
CA ARG A 575 30.93 -3.40 7.70
C ARG A 575 31.29 -2.02 8.23
N GLU A 576 32.53 -1.61 8.15
CA GLU A 576 33.00 -0.29 8.59
C GLU A 576 32.36 0.85 7.79
N ARG A 577 32.13 0.68 6.49
CA ARG A 577 31.46 1.68 5.66
C ARG A 577 29.96 1.81 5.92
N VAL A 578 29.32 0.75 6.39
CA VAL A 578 27.89 0.76 6.74
C VAL A 578 27.67 1.29 8.17
N CYS A 579 28.70 1.18 9.04
CA CYS A 579 28.62 1.56 10.44
C CYS A 579 29.26 2.91 10.77
N VAL A 580 29.80 3.64 9.81
CA VAL A 580 30.21 5.03 10.02
C VAL A 580 28.94 5.87 9.91
N PRO A 581 28.45 6.43 11.01
CA PRO A 581 27.40 7.46 10.91
C PRO A 581 28.03 8.64 10.15
N VAL A 582 27.40 8.98 9.06
CA VAL A 582 27.69 10.23 8.33
C VAL A 582 27.14 11.38 9.14
#